data_9782e9dbbcf5cc4a0656e6dc96df8aaf
#
_entry.id   9782e9dbbcf5cc4a0656e6dc96df8aaf
#
_cell.length_a   1.000
_cell.length_b   1.000
_cell.length_c   1.000
_cell.angle_alpha   90.00
_cell.angle_beta   90.00
_cell.angle_gamma   90.00
#
_symmetry.space_group_name_H-M   'P 1'
#
loop_
_entity.id
_entity.type
_entity.pdbx_description
1 polymer ?
#
loop_
_entity_poly.entity_id
_entity_poly.type
_entity_poly.pdbx_seq_one_letter_code
_entity_poly.pdbx_strand_id
1 'polypeptide(L)'
;MLEIKGLSVAYNGTQVLKNINLKLEQGQFLSLIGESGAGKTTLGLSVMGLVEGSCCGAVLFHDRDLLAMSEEERRRLRGLKLSMVFQNVENTLHPLYTIQDQITEAVLVHGTGDKHTAPAKVAEILALVKMDGDRAARYPHQLSGGERQRALIAMALVNDPEVLILDEPTASLDAFTKNEIVQLLNEIAGDKIVLLITHDLAVAAQLSNQVAVLYGGRIIETGPSEELLTNPRHPYTRGLLRSYPGMDTTKDLQGIPGRMAHNVGGCPFHPRCTQRIDICALEAPELVDNGRGMIACHRGGIIPVLEVKKLSKTFGSFKAIDEVQLTLYEGETLALVGESGSGKTTLAKTVLGLLKADAGEIFYDLAKVSARDAIFHRQVQMVFQNPRESISHRMNVFQAVKEPLDIHRLGSEEEKLALVKEALEDVELPSDDNFLNKYPHHLSGGENQRVSIARALVMKPRVLVADEPTSALDASVQAKIIKLLLNLQEKKGLAILLITHDLALARKASDRIAVMQAGCIVEEGPTGRVLALPRHTFTQSLLQNSRGGQLCLS
;
A
#
# COMPACT_ATOMS: atom_id res chain seq x y z
N MET A 1 11.70 28.52 3.96
CA MET A 1 10.36 27.93 3.79
C MET A 1 10.04 27.85 2.31
N LEU A 2 9.55 26.70 1.83
CA LEU A 2 9.01 26.48 0.49
C LEU A 2 7.53 26.10 0.61
N GLU A 3 6.63 26.82 -0.07
CA GLU A 3 5.19 26.57 0.00
C GLU A 3 4.58 26.52 -1.41
N ILE A 4 3.80 25.50 -1.69
CA ILE A 4 3.10 25.30 -2.96
C ILE A 4 1.61 25.48 -2.69
N LYS A 5 0.96 26.41 -3.40
CA LYS A 5 -0.45 26.77 -3.23
C LYS A 5 -1.23 26.57 -4.52
N GLY A 6 -2.17 25.63 -4.52
CA GLY A 6 -3.10 25.43 -5.63
C GLY A 6 -2.42 25.12 -6.97
N LEU A 7 -1.20 24.58 -6.96
CA LEU A 7 -0.43 24.35 -8.17
C LEU A 7 -1.12 23.34 -9.08
N SER A 8 -1.38 23.77 -10.31
CA SER A 8 -1.90 22.94 -11.38
C SER A 8 -1.03 23.11 -12.63
N VAL A 9 -0.70 22.00 -13.28
CA VAL A 9 0.16 22.00 -14.47
C VAL A 9 -0.50 21.19 -15.57
N ALA A 10 -0.50 21.74 -16.80
CA ALA A 10 -1.02 21.04 -17.96
C ALA A 10 -0.02 21.10 -19.14
N TYR A 11 0.11 19.98 -19.85
CA TYR A 11 0.85 19.85 -21.10
C TYR A 11 -0.12 19.55 -22.24
N ASN A 12 -0.12 20.36 -23.30
CA ASN A 12 -0.99 20.17 -24.45
C ASN A 12 -2.48 19.94 -24.06
N GLY A 13 -2.98 20.70 -23.07
CA GLY A 13 -4.35 20.57 -22.58
C GLY A 13 -4.61 19.41 -21.61
N THR A 14 -3.65 18.51 -21.42
CA THR A 14 -3.76 17.41 -20.45
C THR A 14 -3.22 17.83 -19.09
N GLN A 15 -4.07 17.86 -18.08
CA GLN A 15 -3.72 18.26 -16.73
C GLN A 15 -2.96 17.13 -16.00
N VAL A 16 -1.68 17.39 -15.67
CA VAL A 16 -0.77 16.44 -15.00
C VAL A 16 -0.75 16.65 -13.48
N LEU A 17 -0.77 17.92 -13.03
CA LEU A 17 -0.93 18.26 -11.61
C LEU A 17 -2.23 19.02 -11.41
N LYS A 18 -2.91 18.77 -10.29
CA LYS A 18 -4.27 19.27 -10.03
C LYS A 18 -4.38 19.75 -8.59
N ASN A 19 -4.33 21.09 -8.38
CA ASN A 19 -4.51 21.72 -7.08
C ASN A 19 -3.59 21.15 -5.98
N ILE A 20 -2.28 21.11 -6.25
CA ILE A 20 -1.28 20.65 -5.29
C ILE A 20 -1.05 21.71 -4.23
N ASN A 21 -1.17 21.30 -2.96
CA ASN A 21 -0.86 22.11 -1.79
C ASN A 21 0.16 21.37 -0.94
N LEU A 22 1.34 21.97 -0.72
CA LEU A 22 2.43 21.40 0.10
C LEU A 22 3.18 22.54 0.76
N LYS A 23 3.63 22.30 1.99
CA LYS A 23 4.50 23.22 2.74
C LYS A 23 5.68 22.43 3.26
N LEU A 24 6.89 22.94 3.02
CA LEU A 24 8.14 22.40 3.52
C LEU A 24 8.89 23.44 4.32
N GLU A 25 9.30 23.08 5.51
CA GLU A 25 10.05 23.95 6.43
C GLU A 25 11.54 23.58 6.41
N GLN A 26 12.38 24.46 6.93
CA GLN A 26 13.82 24.22 7.03
C GLN A 26 14.10 22.95 7.86
N GLY A 27 15.06 22.15 7.41
CA GLY A 27 15.39 20.86 8.03
C GLY A 27 14.38 19.75 7.71
N GLN A 28 13.35 20.02 6.88
CA GLN A 28 12.38 19.02 6.53
C GLN A 28 12.80 18.21 5.30
N PHE A 29 12.74 16.89 5.45
CA PHE A 29 12.98 15.93 4.38
C PHE A 29 11.63 15.28 4.00
N LEU A 30 11.04 15.72 2.89
CA LEU A 30 9.79 15.19 2.37
C LEU A 30 10.04 14.21 1.23
N SER A 31 9.55 12.99 1.33
CA SER A 31 9.48 12.06 0.19
C SER A 31 8.13 12.18 -0.53
N LEU A 32 8.20 12.35 -1.85
CA LEU A 32 7.06 12.28 -2.76
C LEU A 32 7.04 10.92 -3.44
N ILE A 33 6.07 10.06 -3.07
CA ILE A 33 5.93 8.70 -3.59
C ILE A 33 4.67 8.55 -4.46
N GLY A 34 4.64 7.53 -5.31
CA GLY A 34 3.49 7.22 -6.17
C GLY A 34 3.89 6.45 -7.42
N GLU A 35 2.91 5.95 -8.18
CA GLU A 35 3.14 5.23 -9.44
C GLU A 35 3.84 6.10 -10.50
N SER A 36 4.47 5.43 -11.48
CA SER A 36 5.02 6.12 -12.66
C SER A 36 3.89 6.87 -13.40
N GLY A 37 4.18 8.09 -13.86
CA GLY A 37 3.17 8.95 -14.50
C GLY A 37 2.25 9.72 -13.54
N ALA A 38 2.39 9.59 -12.22
CA ALA A 38 1.56 10.34 -11.26
C ALA A 38 1.81 11.86 -11.25
N GLY A 39 2.93 12.34 -11.83
CA GLY A 39 3.30 13.76 -11.88
C GLY A 39 4.43 14.17 -10.94
N LYS A 40 5.15 13.23 -10.32
CA LYS A 40 6.21 13.50 -9.33
C LYS A 40 7.32 14.41 -9.87
N THR A 41 7.96 14.02 -10.99
CA THR A 41 9.00 14.83 -11.66
C THR A 41 8.45 16.20 -12.08
N THR A 42 7.21 16.26 -12.57
CA THR A 42 6.55 17.54 -12.93
C THR A 42 6.46 18.48 -11.73
N LEU A 43 6.21 17.95 -10.52
CA LEU A 43 6.20 18.77 -9.31
C LEU A 43 7.58 19.33 -8.99
N GLY A 44 8.63 18.50 -9.06
CA GLY A 44 10.02 18.96 -8.88
C GLY A 44 10.42 20.05 -9.90
N LEU A 45 10.12 19.80 -11.18
CA LEU A 45 10.36 20.78 -12.26
C LEU A 45 9.57 22.09 -12.06
N SER A 46 8.36 22.01 -11.49
CA SER A 46 7.55 23.21 -11.19
C SER A 46 8.20 24.09 -10.12
N VAL A 47 8.78 23.47 -9.09
CA VAL A 47 9.54 24.21 -8.06
C VAL A 47 10.77 24.90 -8.67
N MET A 48 11.43 24.24 -9.62
CA MET A 48 12.57 24.83 -10.35
C MET A 48 12.14 25.86 -11.41
N GLY A 49 10.82 26.00 -11.69
CA GLY A 49 10.34 26.81 -12.80
C GLY A 49 10.81 26.35 -14.17
N LEU A 50 10.97 25.03 -14.37
CA LEU A 50 11.46 24.39 -15.61
C LEU A 50 10.35 23.65 -16.37
N VAL A 51 9.08 23.91 -16.03
CA VAL A 51 7.94 23.28 -16.72
C VAL A 51 7.67 24.03 -18.03
N GLU A 52 7.60 23.30 -19.15
CA GLU A 52 7.22 23.83 -20.47
C GLU A 52 5.70 23.93 -20.69
N GLY A 53 4.90 23.49 -19.70
CA GLY A 53 3.43 23.52 -19.73
C GLY A 53 2.84 24.79 -19.13
N SER A 54 1.50 24.90 -19.22
CA SER A 54 0.77 25.95 -18.50
C SER A 54 0.71 25.66 -17.01
N CYS A 55 1.10 26.63 -16.19
CA CYS A 55 1.06 26.55 -14.73
C CYS A 55 0.05 27.54 -14.17
N CYS A 56 -0.75 27.11 -13.18
CA CYS A 56 -1.62 27.95 -12.37
C CYS A 56 -1.33 27.66 -10.88
N GLY A 57 -1.61 28.65 -10.01
CA GLY A 57 -1.27 28.58 -8.59
C GLY A 57 0.02 29.32 -8.29
N ALA A 58 0.65 29.05 -7.15
CA ALA A 58 1.89 29.72 -6.73
C ALA A 58 2.89 28.72 -6.13
N VAL A 59 4.18 28.99 -6.31
CA VAL A 59 5.30 28.32 -5.64
C VAL A 59 6.10 29.38 -4.89
N LEU A 60 5.90 29.47 -3.60
CA LEU A 60 6.47 30.51 -2.75
C LEU A 60 7.78 30.02 -2.12
N PHE A 61 8.86 30.72 -2.37
CA PHE A 61 10.13 30.57 -1.69
C PHE A 61 10.45 31.87 -0.94
N HIS A 62 10.53 31.82 0.40
CA HIS A 62 10.64 33.00 1.25
C HIS A 62 9.60 34.08 0.87
N ASP A 63 8.32 33.68 0.76
CA ASP A 63 7.17 34.51 0.42
C ASP A 63 7.21 35.17 -0.99
N ARG A 64 8.18 34.81 -1.83
CA ARG A 64 8.28 35.25 -3.22
C ARG A 64 7.81 34.14 -4.16
N ASP A 65 6.87 34.45 -5.04
CA ASP A 65 6.34 33.47 -5.99
C ASP A 65 7.30 33.23 -7.15
N LEU A 66 7.90 32.05 -7.20
CA LEU A 66 8.83 31.63 -8.25
C LEU A 66 8.19 31.59 -9.64
N LEU A 67 6.87 31.31 -9.73
CA LEU A 67 6.18 31.24 -11.02
C LEU A 67 5.95 32.64 -11.62
N ALA A 68 5.80 33.66 -10.75
CA ALA A 68 5.61 35.05 -11.17
C ALA A 68 6.93 35.77 -11.50
N MET A 69 8.10 35.19 -11.14
CA MET A 69 9.41 35.78 -11.42
C MET A 69 9.75 35.70 -12.92
N SER A 70 10.57 36.66 -13.40
CA SER A 70 11.20 36.59 -14.70
C SER A 70 12.18 35.41 -14.78
N GLU A 71 12.47 34.94 -15.99
CA GLU A 71 13.44 33.85 -16.19
C GLU A 71 14.84 34.21 -15.67
N GLU A 72 15.23 35.50 -15.79
CA GLU A 72 16.52 35.96 -15.29
C GLU A 72 16.59 35.88 -13.75
N GLU A 73 15.53 36.26 -13.04
CA GLU A 73 15.46 36.12 -11.58
C GLU A 73 15.50 34.65 -11.15
N ARG A 74 14.73 33.78 -11.81
CA ARG A 74 14.76 32.33 -11.54
C ARG A 74 16.14 31.74 -11.78
N ARG A 75 16.81 32.12 -12.88
CA ARG A 75 18.17 31.64 -13.22
C ARG A 75 19.18 32.00 -12.13
N ARG A 76 19.04 33.16 -11.48
CA ARG A 76 19.91 33.55 -10.34
C ARG A 76 19.71 32.68 -9.10
N LEU A 77 18.48 32.16 -8.90
CA LEU A 77 18.17 31.27 -7.76
C LEU A 77 18.56 29.82 -8.02
N ARG A 78 18.39 29.32 -9.26
CA ARG A 78 18.75 27.97 -9.63
C ARG A 78 20.26 27.75 -9.50
N GLY A 79 20.66 26.65 -8.85
CA GLY A 79 22.05 26.31 -8.57
C GLY A 79 22.67 27.07 -7.41
N LEU A 80 22.05 28.18 -6.94
CA LEU A 80 22.51 28.94 -5.79
C LEU A 80 21.66 28.69 -4.54
N LYS A 81 20.33 28.79 -4.66
CA LYS A 81 19.39 28.62 -3.54
C LYS A 81 18.50 27.39 -3.72
N LEU A 82 18.18 27.07 -4.95
CA LEU A 82 17.37 25.92 -5.36
C LEU A 82 18.21 25.03 -6.26
N SER A 83 18.43 23.81 -5.89
CA SER A 83 19.17 22.83 -6.71
C SER A 83 18.36 21.56 -6.92
N MET A 84 18.60 20.91 -8.05
CA MET A 84 17.94 19.66 -8.40
C MET A 84 18.93 18.64 -8.96
N VAL A 85 18.86 17.42 -8.45
CA VAL A 85 19.50 16.23 -9.02
C VAL A 85 18.45 15.53 -9.87
N PHE A 86 18.69 15.44 -11.19
CA PHE A 86 17.77 14.87 -12.17
C PHE A 86 17.87 13.35 -12.24
N GLN A 87 16.79 12.69 -12.62
CA GLN A 87 16.66 11.23 -12.72
C GLN A 87 17.66 10.59 -13.70
N ASN A 88 17.97 11.27 -14.82
CA ASN A 88 18.76 10.67 -15.89
C ASN A 88 20.23 11.11 -15.82
N VAL A 89 21.05 10.37 -15.07
CA VAL A 89 22.48 10.64 -14.84
C VAL A 89 23.28 10.73 -16.15
N GLU A 90 22.95 9.88 -17.13
CA GLU A 90 23.70 9.80 -18.40
C GLU A 90 23.54 11.04 -19.27
N ASN A 91 22.41 11.68 -19.23
CA ASN A 91 22.09 12.85 -20.06
C ASN A 91 22.35 14.18 -19.34
N THR A 92 22.62 14.16 -18.03
CA THR A 92 22.78 15.38 -17.22
C THR A 92 24.21 15.88 -17.20
N LEU A 93 25.19 14.97 -17.18
CA LEU A 93 26.61 15.32 -17.24
C LEU A 93 27.07 15.54 -18.68
N HIS A 94 27.77 16.64 -18.91
CA HIS A 94 28.29 16.95 -20.25
C HIS A 94 29.46 16.01 -20.61
N PRO A 95 29.41 15.24 -21.73
CA PRO A 95 30.38 14.17 -22.02
C PRO A 95 31.80 14.64 -22.33
N LEU A 96 31.97 15.91 -22.71
CA LEU A 96 33.25 16.46 -23.17
C LEU A 96 34.00 17.28 -22.09
N TYR A 97 33.44 17.43 -20.90
CA TYR A 97 34.09 18.11 -19.77
C TYR A 97 34.35 17.15 -18.65
N THR A 98 35.42 17.37 -17.89
CA THR A 98 35.69 16.59 -16.69
C THR A 98 34.64 16.91 -15.59
N ILE A 99 34.49 16.01 -14.61
CA ILE A 99 33.60 16.28 -13.48
C ILE A 99 34.02 17.54 -12.73
N GLN A 100 35.33 17.70 -12.52
CA GLN A 100 35.89 18.87 -11.84
C GLN A 100 35.57 20.18 -12.59
N ASP A 101 35.65 20.19 -13.92
CA ASP A 101 35.33 21.37 -14.73
C ASP A 101 33.85 21.75 -14.59
N GLN A 102 32.95 20.77 -14.61
CA GLN A 102 31.51 20.98 -14.48
C GLN A 102 31.10 21.49 -13.09
N ILE A 103 31.73 20.97 -12.03
CA ILE A 103 31.50 21.49 -10.66
C ILE A 103 32.07 22.92 -10.53
N THR A 104 33.26 23.17 -11.11
CA THR A 104 33.89 24.49 -11.12
C THR A 104 33.02 25.52 -11.86
N GLU A 105 32.43 25.14 -13.00
CA GLU A 105 31.49 26.00 -13.74
C GLU A 105 30.33 26.45 -12.87
N ALA A 106 29.72 25.54 -12.07
CA ALA A 106 28.64 25.89 -11.18
C ALA A 106 29.03 26.95 -10.13
N VAL A 107 30.27 26.95 -9.64
CA VAL A 107 30.81 27.97 -8.72
C VAL A 107 30.98 29.31 -9.45
N LEU A 108 31.60 29.30 -10.61
CA LEU A 108 31.94 30.51 -11.38
C LEU A 108 30.70 31.23 -11.91
N VAL A 109 29.73 30.50 -12.45
CA VAL A 109 28.48 31.07 -13.02
C VAL A 109 27.68 31.82 -11.96
N HIS A 110 27.69 31.34 -10.72
CA HIS A 110 26.96 31.99 -9.62
C HIS A 110 27.78 32.99 -8.82
N GLY A 111 29.06 33.17 -9.18
CA GLY A 111 29.94 34.11 -8.48
C GLY A 111 30.18 33.80 -7.00
N THR A 112 29.97 32.54 -6.59
CA THR A 112 30.22 32.09 -5.21
C THR A 112 31.70 31.84 -4.92
N GLY A 113 32.52 31.88 -5.95
CA GLY A 113 33.97 31.87 -5.96
C GLY A 113 34.51 32.39 -7.29
N ASP A 114 35.80 32.73 -7.29
CA ASP A 114 36.54 33.12 -8.49
C ASP A 114 37.50 31.98 -8.94
N LYS A 115 38.30 32.21 -9.95
CA LYS A 115 39.25 31.22 -10.46
C LYS A 115 40.29 30.75 -9.43
N HIS A 116 40.50 31.52 -8.35
CA HIS A 116 41.47 31.19 -7.31
C HIS A 116 40.81 30.43 -6.13
N THR A 117 39.56 30.72 -5.83
CA THR A 117 38.82 30.13 -4.68
C THR A 117 37.98 28.92 -5.11
N ALA A 118 37.54 28.83 -6.36
CA ALA A 118 36.74 27.70 -6.84
C ALA A 118 37.41 26.33 -6.66
N PRO A 119 38.75 26.15 -6.89
CA PRO A 119 39.38 24.84 -6.67
C PRO A 119 39.26 24.32 -5.22
N ALA A 120 39.34 25.21 -4.23
CA ALA A 120 39.22 24.85 -2.82
C ALA A 120 37.77 24.39 -2.50
N LYS A 121 36.75 25.11 -2.98
CA LYS A 121 35.35 24.72 -2.85
C LYS A 121 35.05 23.38 -3.51
N VAL A 122 35.59 23.18 -4.73
CA VAL A 122 35.43 21.90 -5.45
C VAL A 122 36.07 20.76 -4.67
N ALA A 123 37.28 20.95 -4.12
CA ALA A 123 37.92 19.94 -3.29
C ALA A 123 37.12 19.60 -2.02
N GLU A 124 36.53 20.60 -1.37
CA GLU A 124 35.67 20.43 -0.20
C GLU A 124 34.41 19.60 -0.53
N ILE A 125 33.71 19.97 -1.60
CA ILE A 125 32.49 19.24 -2.00
C ILE A 125 32.79 17.82 -2.47
N LEU A 126 33.91 17.59 -3.17
CA LEU A 126 34.36 16.26 -3.59
C LEU A 126 34.66 15.39 -2.37
N ALA A 127 35.31 15.94 -1.33
CA ALA A 127 35.53 15.22 -0.09
C ALA A 127 34.23 14.85 0.61
N LEU A 128 33.24 15.78 0.63
CA LEU A 128 31.91 15.55 1.22
C LEU A 128 31.19 14.39 0.51
N VAL A 129 31.22 14.35 -0.83
CA VAL A 129 30.58 13.25 -1.59
C VAL A 129 31.45 11.99 -1.68
N LYS A 130 32.58 11.94 -0.96
CA LYS A 130 33.51 10.80 -0.93
C LYS A 130 34.02 10.43 -2.33
N MET A 131 34.43 11.43 -3.11
CA MET A 131 35.00 11.28 -4.46
C MET A 131 36.45 11.80 -4.47
N ASP A 132 37.38 10.93 -4.90
CA ASP A 132 38.78 11.28 -5.01
C ASP A 132 39.04 12.27 -6.15
N GLY A 133 40.03 13.14 -6.02
CA GLY A 133 40.42 14.12 -7.04
C GLY A 133 40.76 13.49 -8.40
N ASP A 134 41.42 12.32 -8.41
CA ASP A 134 41.73 11.57 -9.64
C ASP A 134 40.46 11.14 -10.40
N ARG A 135 39.37 10.85 -9.66
CA ARG A 135 38.07 10.54 -10.25
C ARG A 135 37.39 11.79 -10.79
N ALA A 136 37.50 12.90 -10.08
CA ALA A 136 36.94 14.18 -10.53
C ALA A 136 37.63 14.72 -11.81
N ALA A 137 38.88 14.38 -12.07
CA ALA A 137 39.59 14.72 -13.29
C ALA A 137 39.20 13.88 -14.54
N ARG A 138 38.29 12.88 -14.35
CA ARG A 138 37.80 12.03 -15.44
C ARG A 138 36.56 12.59 -16.12
N TYR A 139 36.28 12.06 -17.29
CA TYR A 139 35.06 12.33 -18.05
C TYR A 139 33.92 11.42 -17.56
N PRO A 140 32.64 11.82 -17.71
CA PRO A 140 31.50 11.03 -17.24
C PRO A 140 31.46 9.57 -17.69
N HIS A 141 31.83 9.29 -18.93
CA HIS A 141 31.86 7.94 -19.52
C HIS A 141 32.92 7.01 -18.89
N GLN A 142 33.89 7.56 -18.14
CA GLN A 142 34.96 6.81 -17.47
C GLN A 142 34.60 6.46 -16.02
N LEU A 143 33.42 6.88 -15.56
CA LEU A 143 32.94 6.68 -14.18
C LEU A 143 31.87 5.61 -14.10
N SER A 144 31.80 4.92 -12.95
CA SER A 144 30.69 4.04 -12.60
C SER A 144 29.39 4.82 -12.38
N GLY A 145 28.25 4.13 -12.34
CA GLY A 145 26.95 4.76 -12.07
C GLY A 145 26.91 5.51 -10.74
N GLY A 146 27.47 4.91 -9.69
CA GLY A 146 27.54 5.53 -8.36
C GLY A 146 28.47 6.75 -8.31
N GLU A 147 29.62 6.71 -9.00
CA GLU A 147 30.54 7.87 -9.10
C GLU A 147 29.87 9.02 -9.86
N ARG A 148 29.18 8.74 -10.98
CA ARG A 148 28.39 9.76 -11.70
C ARG A 148 27.29 10.36 -10.82
N GLN A 149 26.61 9.54 -10.02
CA GLN A 149 25.58 10.03 -9.07
C GLN A 149 26.18 10.95 -8.00
N ARG A 150 27.34 10.58 -7.43
CA ARG A 150 28.08 11.43 -6.48
C ARG A 150 28.49 12.76 -7.12
N ALA A 151 28.93 12.75 -8.38
CA ALA A 151 29.26 13.95 -9.13
C ALA A 151 28.05 14.89 -9.29
N LEU A 152 26.86 14.35 -9.65
CA LEU A 152 25.62 15.14 -9.74
C LEU A 152 25.22 15.74 -8.39
N ILE A 153 25.33 14.98 -7.32
CA ILE A 153 25.08 15.46 -5.97
C ILE A 153 26.08 16.58 -5.60
N ALA A 154 27.37 16.43 -5.94
CA ALA A 154 28.39 17.45 -5.72
C ALA A 154 28.07 18.75 -6.48
N MET A 155 27.68 18.66 -7.76
CA MET A 155 27.26 19.81 -8.56
C MET A 155 26.05 20.52 -7.97
N ALA A 156 25.08 19.77 -7.45
CA ALA A 156 23.89 20.34 -6.83
C ALA A 156 24.19 21.06 -5.49
N LEU A 157 25.22 20.63 -4.77
CA LEU A 157 25.53 21.09 -3.41
C LEU A 157 26.64 22.15 -3.34
N VAL A 158 27.47 22.32 -4.38
CA VAL A 158 28.69 23.14 -4.32
C VAL A 158 28.45 24.60 -3.91
N ASN A 159 27.24 25.12 -4.16
CA ASN A 159 26.85 26.48 -3.76
C ASN A 159 25.98 26.51 -2.48
N ASP A 160 25.91 25.41 -1.74
CA ASP A 160 25.17 25.27 -0.49
C ASP A 160 23.69 25.75 -0.61
N PRO A 161 22.86 25.09 -1.42
CA PRO A 161 21.48 25.49 -1.63
C PRO A 161 20.62 25.28 -0.37
N GLU A 162 19.59 26.12 -0.22
CA GLU A 162 18.60 26.00 0.85
C GLU A 162 17.54 24.93 0.53
N VAL A 163 17.24 24.70 -0.77
CA VAL A 163 16.29 23.69 -1.23
C VAL A 163 17.00 22.73 -2.17
N LEU A 164 16.90 21.45 -1.87
CA LEU A 164 17.45 20.36 -2.66
C LEU A 164 16.34 19.43 -3.14
N ILE A 165 16.17 19.32 -4.45
CA ILE A 165 15.23 18.38 -5.08
C ILE A 165 16.03 17.20 -5.60
N LEU A 166 15.63 15.99 -5.22
CA LEU A 166 16.28 14.75 -5.62
C LEU A 166 15.26 13.90 -6.40
N ASP A 167 15.43 13.80 -7.72
CA ASP A 167 14.53 13.00 -8.55
C ASP A 167 15.18 11.64 -8.83
N GLU A 168 14.66 10.59 -8.17
CA GLU A 168 15.13 9.20 -8.27
C GLU A 168 16.65 9.04 -8.08
N PRO A 169 17.26 9.58 -7.01
CA PRO A 169 18.72 9.66 -6.86
C PRO A 169 19.41 8.31 -6.70
N THR A 170 18.66 7.24 -6.47
CA THR A 170 19.19 5.86 -6.29
C THR A 170 18.73 4.89 -7.37
N ALA A 171 18.06 5.38 -8.42
CA ALA A 171 17.61 4.54 -9.52
C ALA A 171 18.80 3.89 -10.26
N SER A 172 18.64 2.65 -10.64
CA SER A 172 19.64 1.88 -11.41
C SER A 172 20.98 1.64 -10.68
N LEU A 173 21.06 1.86 -9.36
CA LEU A 173 22.21 1.52 -8.55
C LEU A 173 22.07 0.13 -7.93
N ASP A 174 23.19 -0.58 -7.76
CA ASP A 174 23.23 -1.80 -6.98
C ASP A 174 22.99 -1.51 -5.47
N ALA A 175 22.65 -2.55 -4.70
CA ALA A 175 22.25 -2.40 -3.30
C ALA A 175 23.34 -1.75 -2.40
N PHE A 176 24.64 -2.03 -2.69
CA PHE A 176 25.75 -1.48 -1.90
C PHE A 176 25.91 0.02 -2.18
N THR A 177 26.05 0.38 -3.46
CA THR A 177 26.16 1.77 -3.91
C THR A 177 24.95 2.60 -3.49
N LYS A 178 23.72 2.01 -3.57
CA LYS A 178 22.49 2.64 -3.10
C LYS A 178 22.58 3.01 -1.61
N ASN A 179 23.02 2.09 -0.75
CA ASN A 179 23.16 2.37 0.69
C ASN A 179 24.18 3.47 0.95
N GLU A 180 25.29 3.50 0.23
CA GLU A 180 26.27 4.58 0.36
C GLU A 180 25.70 5.96 -0.02
N ILE A 181 24.92 6.03 -1.12
CA ILE A 181 24.23 7.27 -1.52
C ILE A 181 23.19 7.69 -0.49
N VAL A 182 22.42 6.75 0.07
CA VAL A 182 21.43 7.03 1.12
C VAL A 182 22.12 7.60 2.38
N GLN A 183 23.25 7.02 2.81
CA GLN A 183 24.04 7.56 3.92
C GLN A 183 24.55 8.97 3.63
N LEU A 184 25.10 9.19 2.43
CA LEU A 184 25.55 10.50 2.00
C LEU A 184 24.39 11.52 2.04
N LEU A 185 23.22 11.19 1.48
CA LEU A 185 22.05 12.08 1.47
C LEU A 185 21.58 12.43 2.89
N ASN A 186 21.65 11.48 3.82
CA ASN A 186 21.33 11.73 5.22
C ASN A 186 22.34 12.67 5.90
N GLU A 187 23.65 12.51 5.59
CA GLU A 187 24.72 13.38 6.12
C GLU A 187 24.60 14.83 5.63
N ILE A 188 24.18 15.03 4.35
CA ILE A 188 24.11 16.37 3.72
C ILE A 188 22.77 17.08 3.89
N ALA A 189 21.72 16.38 4.33
CA ALA A 189 20.39 16.96 4.49
C ALA A 189 20.42 18.16 5.45
N GLY A 190 21.02 18.00 6.64
CA GLY A 190 21.20 19.07 7.62
C GLY A 190 19.97 19.95 7.81
N ASP A 191 20.17 21.27 7.70
CA ASP A 191 19.09 22.26 7.78
C ASP A 191 18.39 22.54 6.44
N LYS A 192 18.70 21.79 5.39
CA LYS A 192 18.12 22.02 4.06
C LYS A 192 16.65 21.58 3.99
N ILE A 193 15.91 22.19 3.09
CA ILE A 193 14.62 21.69 2.66
C ILE A 193 14.89 20.66 1.56
N VAL A 194 14.54 19.39 1.81
CA VAL A 194 14.77 18.31 0.83
C VAL A 194 13.44 17.76 0.32
N LEU A 195 13.26 17.79 -1.00
CA LEU A 195 12.17 17.10 -1.69
C LEU A 195 12.73 15.89 -2.44
N LEU A 196 12.52 14.70 -1.91
CA LEU A 196 12.90 13.44 -2.53
C LEU A 196 11.74 12.88 -3.35
N ILE A 197 11.93 12.72 -4.62
CA ILE A 197 11.00 12.01 -5.51
C ILE A 197 11.53 10.60 -5.68
N THR A 198 10.75 9.61 -5.27
CA THR A 198 11.17 8.21 -5.42
C THR A 198 9.98 7.25 -5.49
N HIS A 199 10.20 6.11 -6.13
CA HIS A 199 9.32 4.93 -6.04
C HIS A 199 9.85 3.91 -5.03
N ASP A 200 11.02 4.13 -4.44
CA ASP A 200 11.67 3.25 -3.48
C ASP A 200 11.24 3.59 -2.05
N LEU A 201 10.33 2.78 -1.50
CA LEU A 201 9.77 2.98 -0.18
C LEU A 201 10.78 2.78 0.95
N ALA A 202 11.81 1.95 0.73
CA ALA A 202 12.87 1.75 1.72
C ALA A 202 13.75 3.00 1.84
N VAL A 203 14.07 3.66 0.71
CA VAL A 203 14.79 4.94 0.70
C VAL A 203 13.96 6.04 1.35
N ALA A 204 12.66 6.12 1.03
CA ALA A 204 11.74 7.06 1.67
C ALA A 204 11.68 6.86 3.19
N ALA A 205 11.60 5.61 3.67
CA ALA A 205 11.56 5.28 5.09
C ALA A 205 12.85 5.64 5.84
N GLN A 206 14.01 5.54 5.19
CA GLN A 206 15.30 5.81 5.81
C GLN A 206 15.65 7.30 5.87
N LEU A 207 15.23 8.08 4.88
CA LEU A 207 15.66 9.47 4.72
C LEU A 207 14.62 10.49 5.18
N SER A 208 13.33 10.18 5.08
CA SER A 208 12.31 11.20 5.21
C SER A 208 11.66 11.23 6.58
N ASN A 209 11.43 12.41 7.09
CA ASN A 209 10.56 12.61 8.26
C ASN A 209 9.09 12.79 7.88
N GLN A 210 8.81 13.15 6.62
CA GLN A 210 7.47 13.31 6.06
C GLN A 210 7.34 12.59 4.70
N VAL A 211 6.16 12.08 4.41
CA VAL A 211 5.83 11.47 3.13
C VAL A 211 4.56 12.11 2.56
N ALA A 212 4.57 12.39 1.27
CA ALA A 212 3.40 12.76 0.48
C ALA A 212 3.18 11.73 -0.62
N VAL A 213 1.94 11.27 -0.78
CA VAL A 213 1.54 10.26 -1.77
C VAL A 213 0.80 10.95 -2.91
N LEU A 214 1.34 10.86 -4.11
CA LEU A 214 0.78 11.45 -5.33
C LEU A 214 0.10 10.39 -6.18
N TYR A 215 -1.15 10.63 -6.57
CA TYR A 215 -1.91 9.79 -7.50
C TYR A 215 -2.75 10.63 -8.45
N GLY A 216 -2.66 10.35 -9.75
CA GLY A 216 -3.46 11.05 -10.78
C GLY A 216 -3.34 12.57 -10.74
N GLY A 217 -2.15 13.08 -10.40
CA GLY A 217 -1.84 14.50 -10.29
C GLY A 217 -2.34 15.17 -9.00
N ARG A 218 -2.82 14.44 -8.00
CA ARG A 218 -3.27 14.97 -6.71
C ARG A 218 -2.53 14.33 -5.55
N ILE A 219 -2.29 15.10 -4.49
CA ILE A 219 -1.85 14.54 -3.22
C ILE A 219 -3.07 13.90 -2.55
N ILE A 220 -2.96 12.62 -2.23
CA ILE A 220 -4.05 11.84 -1.65
C ILE A 220 -3.84 11.49 -0.18
N GLU A 221 -2.58 11.51 0.28
CA GLU A 221 -2.23 11.27 1.67
C GLU A 221 -0.89 11.94 2.00
N THR A 222 -0.77 12.57 3.17
CA THR A 222 0.50 13.05 3.72
C THR A 222 0.57 12.78 5.20
N GLY A 223 1.78 12.61 5.72
CA GLY A 223 1.98 12.43 7.16
C GLY A 223 3.42 12.06 7.51
N PRO A 224 3.69 11.85 8.82
CA PRO A 224 4.96 11.34 9.29
C PRO A 224 5.34 10.03 8.60
N SER A 225 6.59 9.91 8.18
CA SER A 225 7.09 8.77 7.41
C SER A 225 6.86 7.43 8.11
N GLU A 226 7.23 7.34 9.38
CA GLU A 226 7.09 6.13 10.18
C GLU A 226 5.63 5.65 10.24
N GLU A 227 4.69 6.58 10.47
CA GLU A 227 3.28 6.22 10.59
C GLU A 227 2.66 5.87 9.23
N LEU A 228 2.86 6.72 8.21
CA LEU A 228 2.25 6.53 6.89
C LEU A 228 2.73 5.25 6.22
N LEU A 229 4.01 4.91 6.34
CA LEU A 229 4.58 3.72 5.72
C LEU A 229 4.26 2.42 6.49
N THR A 230 3.93 2.50 7.77
CA THR A 230 3.54 1.31 8.57
C THR A 230 2.04 1.14 8.69
N ASN A 231 1.26 2.22 8.70
CA ASN A 231 -0.18 2.23 8.91
C ASN A 231 -0.90 3.16 7.91
N PRO A 232 -0.81 2.86 6.61
CA PRO A 232 -1.43 3.68 5.56
C PRO A 232 -2.93 3.74 5.73
N ARG A 233 -3.50 4.89 5.47
CA ARG A 233 -4.95 5.12 5.65
C ARG A 233 -5.68 5.22 4.33
N HIS A 234 -5.04 5.71 3.26
CA HIS A 234 -5.67 5.73 1.96
C HIS A 234 -5.58 4.35 1.28
N PRO A 235 -6.66 3.83 0.65
CA PRO A 235 -6.63 2.52 -0.02
C PRO A 235 -5.53 2.39 -1.07
N TYR A 236 -5.22 3.46 -1.80
CA TYR A 236 -4.10 3.49 -2.75
C TYR A 236 -2.75 3.32 -2.04
N THR A 237 -2.49 4.07 -0.97
CA THR A 237 -1.24 3.99 -0.21
C THR A 237 -1.02 2.58 0.32
N ARG A 238 -2.08 1.95 0.87
CA ARG A 238 -2.03 0.55 1.30
C ARG A 238 -1.70 -0.40 0.14
N GLY A 239 -2.32 -0.20 -1.03
CA GLY A 239 -2.03 -0.99 -2.22
C GLY A 239 -0.58 -0.80 -2.71
N LEU A 240 -0.08 0.44 -2.69
CA LEU A 240 1.30 0.77 -3.06
C LEU A 240 2.31 0.06 -2.14
N LEU A 241 2.09 0.11 -0.83
CA LEU A 241 2.95 -0.56 0.15
C LEU A 241 2.92 -2.10 0.01
N ARG A 242 1.75 -2.69 -0.27
CA ARG A 242 1.61 -4.14 -0.52
C ARG A 242 2.28 -4.61 -1.80
N SER A 243 2.46 -3.73 -2.78
CA SER A 243 3.15 -4.05 -4.04
C SER A 243 4.67 -3.94 -3.94
N TYR A 244 5.20 -3.40 -2.84
CA TYR A 244 6.63 -3.23 -2.66
C TYR A 244 7.28 -4.48 -2.05
N PRO A 245 8.31 -5.07 -2.71
CA PRO A 245 9.01 -6.23 -2.19
C PRO A 245 9.97 -5.82 -1.05
N GLY A 246 9.64 -6.19 0.18
CA GLY A 246 10.53 -6.05 1.33
C GLY A 246 11.05 -7.40 1.81
N MET A 247 12.22 -7.44 2.45
CA MET A 247 12.76 -8.69 3.05
C MET A 247 11.84 -9.25 4.14
N ASP A 248 11.06 -8.38 4.81
CA ASP A 248 10.10 -8.75 5.86
C ASP A 248 8.70 -9.04 5.32
N THR A 249 8.51 -8.99 3.99
CA THR A 249 7.21 -9.27 3.37
C THR A 249 6.87 -10.74 3.56
N THR A 250 5.80 -11.01 4.29
CA THR A 250 5.35 -12.37 4.62
C THR A 250 4.30 -12.89 3.65
N LYS A 251 3.43 -11.99 3.19
CA LYS A 251 2.36 -12.26 2.23
C LYS A 251 2.89 -12.12 0.81
N ASP A 252 2.34 -12.87 -0.14
CA ASP A 252 2.65 -12.70 -1.55
C ASP A 252 2.36 -11.26 -2.01
N LEU A 253 3.22 -10.73 -2.90
CA LEU A 253 3.05 -9.39 -3.44
C LEU A 253 1.71 -9.24 -4.14
N GLN A 254 1.00 -8.18 -3.79
CA GLN A 254 -0.28 -7.83 -4.41
C GLN A 254 -0.12 -6.52 -5.19
N GLY A 255 -0.48 -6.54 -6.47
CA GLY A 255 -0.53 -5.34 -7.28
C GLY A 255 -1.78 -4.51 -7.00
N ILE A 256 -1.78 -3.25 -7.44
CA ILE A 256 -2.98 -2.43 -7.44
C ILE A 256 -3.76 -2.75 -8.72
N PRO A 257 -5.01 -3.27 -8.64
CA PRO A 257 -5.77 -3.69 -9.82
C PRO A 257 -5.97 -2.57 -10.84
N GLY A 258 -5.92 -2.92 -12.13
CA GLY A 258 -6.15 -1.98 -13.23
C GLY A 258 -4.96 -1.03 -13.48
N ARG A 259 -5.18 -0.01 -14.31
CA ARG A 259 -4.19 1.02 -14.65
C ARG A 259 -4.66 2.38 -14.15
N MET A 260 -3.71 3.26 -13.83
CA MET A 260 -4.02 4.65 -13.50
C MET A 260 -4.70 5.31 -14.71
N ALA A 261 -5.93 5.79 -14.51
CA ALA A 261 -6.66 6.51 -15.53
C ALA A 261 -6.37 8.01 -15.42
N HIS A 262 -6.06 8.63 -16.55
CA HIS A 262 -5.92 10.07 -16.67
C HIS A 262 -7.29 10.70 -16.98
N ASN A 263 -7.53 11.93 -16.53
CA ASN A 263 -8.76 12.70 -16.78
C ASN A 263 -10.06 12.06 -16.25
N VAL A 264 -9.97 11.40 -15.11
CA VAL A 264 -11.14 10.88 -14.39
C VAL A 264 -11.77 12.02 -13.60
N GLY A 265 -13.10 12.17 -13.69
CA GLY A 265 -13.87 13.05 -12.81
C GLY A 265 -13.85 12.53 -11.36
N GLY A 266 -14.09 13.42 -10.41
CA GLY A 266 -14.15 13.05 -9.00
C GLY A 266 -12.82 12.59 -8.40
N CYS A 267 -12.86 11.63 -7.49
CA CYS A 267 -11.69 11.04 -6.85
C CYS A 267 -10.82 10.31 -7.90
N PRO A 268 -9.54 10.64 -8.06
CA PRO A 268 -8.71 10.04 -9.11
C PRO A 268 -8.54 8.52 -8.96
N PHE A 269 -8.66 8.02 -7.75
CA PHE A 269 -8.50 6.58 -7.46
C PHE A 269 -9.82 5.80 -7.56
N HIS A 270 -10.99 6.45 -7.70
CA HIS A 270 -12.29 5.77 -7.63
C HIS A 270 -12.46 4.58 -8.59
N PRO A 271 -11.91 4.55 -9.84
CA PRO A 271 -12.07 3.40 -10.72
C PRO A 271 -11.41 2.12 -10.20
N ARG A 272 -10.38 2.27 -9.35
CA ARG A 272 -9.59 1.17 -8.77
C ARG A 272 -9.90 0.96 -7.29
N CYS A 273 -10.75 1.80 -6.69
CA CYS A 273 -11.06 1.76 -5.26
C CYS A 273 -12.15 0.73 -4.97
N THR A 274 -11.84 -0.23 -4.11
CA THR A 274 -12.78 -1.30 -3.70
C THR A 274 -13.85 -0.79 -2.73
N GLN A 275 -13.57 0.30 -2.01
CA GLN A 275 -14.51 0.93 -1.06
C GLN A 275 -15.19 2.20 -1.59
N ARG A 276 -15.21 2.39 -2.91
CA ARG A 276 -15.83 3.56 -3.55
C ARG A 276 -17.32 3.67 -3.23
N ILE A 277 -17.79 4.89 -3.13
CA ILE A 277 -19.20 5.28 -3.03
C ILE A 277 -19.53 6.24 -4.18
N ASP A 278 -20.81 6.50 -4.43
CA ASP A 278 -21.27 7.24 -5.62
C ASP A 278 -20.64 8.63 -5.77
N ILE A 279 -20.49 9.36 -4.67
CA ILE A 279 -19.86 10.69 -4.67
C ILE A 279 -18.41 10.65 -5.17
N CYS A 280 -17.70 9.52 -5.03
CA CYS A 280 -16.32 9.39 -5.49
C CYS A 280 -16.17 9.55 -7.01
N ALA A 281 -17.22 9.26 -7.78
CA ALA A 281 -17.22 9.45 -9.23
C ALA A 281 -17.54 10.90 -9.64
N LEU A 282 -18.18 11.65 -8.76
CA LEU A 282 -18.69 13.00 -9.03
C LEU A 282 -17.74 14.10 -8.56
N GLU A 283 -17.20 13.97 -7.35
CA GLU A 283 -16.42 14.99 -6.68
C GLU A 283 -15.04 14.48 -6.26
N ALA A 284 -14.03 15.32 -6.40
CA ALA A 284 -12.69 15.03 -5.88
C ALA A 284 -12.67 15.36 -4.38
N PRO A 285 -12.25 14.42 -3.50
CA PRO A 285 -12.15 14.71 -2.08
C PRO A 285 -11.07 15.75 -1.81
N GLU A 286 -11.35 16.64 -0.87
CA GLU A 286 -10.35 17.55 -0.34
C GLU A 286 -9.37 16.85 0.60
N LEU A 287 -8.15 17.40 0.70
CA LEU A 287 -7.13 16.94 1.63
C LEU A 287 -7.45 17.51 3.01
N VAL A 288 -7.90 16.68 3.92
CA VAL A 288 -8.33 17.06 5.27
C VAL A 288 -7.44 16.44 6.34
N ASP A 289 -7.22 17.18 7.44
CA ASP A 289 -6.49 16.68 8.60
C ASP A 289 -7.36 15.67 9.38
N ASN A 290 -6.76 14.58 9.79
CA ASN A 290 -7.42 13.54 10.58
C ASN A 290 -6.69 13.24 11.91
N GLY A 291 -5.83 14.16 12.38
CA GLY A 291 -5.06 14.07 13.61
C GLY A 291 -3.78 13.23 13.52
N ARG A 292 -3.49 12.62 12.36
CA ARG A 292 -2.27 11.83 12.09
C ARG A 292 -1.63 12.17 10.75
N GLY A 293 -2.09 13.24 10.11
CA GLY A 293 -1.69 13.68 8.79
C GLY A 293 -2.92 14.05 7.96
N MET A 294 -2.71 14.32 6.67
CA MET A 294 -3.78 14.74 5.77
C MET A 294 -4.18 13.59 4.84
N ILE A 295 -5.49 13.47 4.55
CA ILE A 295 -6.02 12.44 3.65
C ILE A 295 -7.12 13.00 2.74
N ALA A 296 -7.09 12.63 1.46
CA ALA A 296 -8.11 12.98 0.47
C ALA A 296 -9.00 11.77 0.18
N CYS A 297 -9.99 11.51 1.02
CA CYS A 297 -10.92 10.39 0.87
C CYS A 297 -12.30 10.76 1.45
N HIS A 298 -13.38 10.60 0.66
CA HIS A 298 -14.75 10.85 1.12
C HIS A 298 -15.19 9.97 2.30
N ARG A 299 -14.56 8.82 2.49
CA ARG A 299 -14.80 7.92 3.64
C ARG A 299 -13.83 8.14 4.80
N GLY A 300 -12.95 9.15 4.72
CA GLY A 300 -11.93 9.41 5.75
C GLY A 300 -10.80 8.36 5.78
N GLY A 301 -10.69 7.52 4.75
CA GLY A 301 -9.65 6.51 4.63
C GLY A 301 -10.18 5.06 4.58
N ILE A 302 -9.32 4.12 4.94
CA ILE A 302 -9.65 2.70 5.07
C ILE A 302 -10.58 2.54 6.27
N ILE A 303 -11.76 1.96 6.04
CA ILE A 303 -12.79 1.82 7.06
C ILE A 303 -12.82 0.43 7.68
N PRO A 304 -13.21 0.31 8.96
CA PRO A 304 -13.62 -0.96 9.53
C PRO A 304 -14.92 -1.43 8.87
N VAL A 305 -14.86 -2.57 8.16
CA VAL A 305 -16.04 -3.17 7.54
C VAL A 305 -16.81 -4.04 8.53
N LEU A 306 -16.09 -4.68 9.45
CA LEU A 306 -16.67 -5.47 10.54
C LEU A 306 -15.92 -5.16 11.83
N GLU A 307 -16.64 -4.76 12.87
CA GLU A 307 -16.06 -4.48 14.19
C GLU A 307 -16.84 -5.21 15.27
N VAL A 308 -16.12 -5.86 16.16
CA VAL A 308 -16.64 -6.60 17.30
C VAL A 308 -16.13 -5.93 18.58
N LYS A 309 -17.05 -5.54 19.48
CA LYS A 309 -16.73 -4.85 20.73
C LYS A 309 -17.23 -5.65 21.93
N LYS A 310 -16.31 -6.07 22.81
CA LYS A 310 -16.56 -6.78 24.08
C LYS A 310 -17.55 -7.93 23.93
N LEU A 311 -17.40 -8.72 22.84
CA LEU A 311 -18.28 -9.84 22.56
C LEU A 311 -18.01 -10.97 23.55
N SER A 312 -19.08 -11.51 24.15
CA SER A 312 -18.98 -12.63 25.09
C SER A 312 -20.01 -13.71 24.75
N LYS A 313 -19.58 -14.98 24.94
CA LYS A 313 -20.42 -16.16 24.77
C LYS A 313 -20.04 -17.26 25.76
N THR A 314 -21.03 -17.74 26.49
CA THR A 314 -20.87 -18.79 27.52
C THR A 314 -21.76 -19.99 27.18
N PHE A 315 -21.27 -21.19 27.43
CA PHE A 315 -22.01 -22.44 27.37
C PHE A 315 -21.96 -23.11 28.74
N GLY A 316 -23.08 -23.07 29.48
CA GLY A 316 -23.10 -23.49 30.91
C GLY A 316 -22.11 -22.67 31.73
N SER A 317 -21.11 -23.32 32.31
CA SER A 317 -20.03 -22.66 33.06
C SER A 317 -18.81 -22.30 32.19
N PHE A 318 -18.76 -22.76 30.93
CA PHE A 318 -17.61 -22.56 30.05
C PHE A 318 -17.77 -21.27 29.25
N LYS A 319 -16.84 -20.33 29.44
CA LYS A 319 -16.77 -19.06 28.71
C LYS A 319 -15.99 -19.26 27.43
N ALA A 320 -16.67 -19.45 26.30
CA ALA A 320 -16.07 -19.73 25.01
C ALA A 320 -15.55 -18.47 24.31
N ILE A 321 -16.13 -17.31 24.60
CA ILE A 321 -15.71 -15.98 24.16
C ILE A 321 -15.79 -15.06 25.38
N ASP A 322 -14.70 -14.35 25.67
CA ASP A 322 -14.58 -13.47 26.80
C ASP A 322 -14.14 -12.07 26.37
N GLU A 323 -15.09 -11.14 26.31
CA GLU A 323 -14.90 -9.72 25.97
C GLU A 323 -14.04 -9.47 24.73
N VAL A 324 -14.17 -10.31 23.71
CA VAL A 324 -13.39 -10.22 22.48
C VAL A 324 -13.64 -8.90 21.77
N GLN A 325 -12.55 -8.24 21.38
CA GLN A 325 -12.55 -7.09 20.50
C GLN A 325 -11.75 -7.44 19.24
N LEU A 326 -12.30 -7.15 18.06
CA LEU A 326 -11.69 -7.46 16.79
C LEU A 326 -12.19 -6.49 15.72
N THR A 327 -11.28 -5.98 14.89
CA THR A 327 -11.61 -5.09 13.78
C THR A 327 -11.05 -5.64 12.47
N LEU A 328 -11.93 -5.85 11.51
CA LEU A 328 -11.59 -6.23 10.14
C LEU A 328 -11.81 -5.03 9.22
N TYR A 329 -10.76 -4.63 8.51
CA TYR A 329 -10.81 -3.50 7.59
C TYR A 329 -11.16 -3.92 6.17
N GLU A 330 -11.72 -3.01 5.40
CA GLU A 330 -12.05 -3.21 3.98
C GLU A 330 -10.82 -3.70 3.20
N GLY A 331 -10.99 -4.78 2.41
CA GLY A 331 -9.92 -5.36 1.61
C GLY A 331 -8.71 -5.86 2.41
N GLU A 332 -8.91 -6.29 3.65
CA GLU A 332 -7.90 -6.89 4.53
C GLU A 332 -8.14 -8.38 4.69
N THR A 333 -7.08 -9.16 4.84
CA THR A 333 -7.16 -10.50 5.42
C THR A 333 -6.62 -10.45 6.84
N LEU A 334 -7.51 -10.65 7.82
CA LEU A 334 -7.16 -10.84 9.23
C LEU A 334 -7.17 -12.33 9.55
N ALA A 335 -6.02 -12.89 9.94
CA ALA A 335 -5.97 -14.26 10.42
C ALA A 335 -6.30 -14.32 11.92
N LEU A 336 -7.25 -15.17 12.28
CA LEU A 336 -7.54 -15.53 13.66
C LEU A 336 -6.94 -16.90 13.95
N VAL A 337 -5.88 -16.94 14.77
CA VAL A 337 -5.13 -18.16 15.07
C VAL A 337 -5.19 -18.52 16.54
N GLY A 338 -4.96 -19.79 16.86
CA GLY A 338 -4.96 -20.30 18.24
C GLY A 338 -5.19 -21.80 18.25
N GLU A 339 -5.04 -22.43 19.41
CA GLU A 339 -5.26 -23.86 19.58
C GLU A 339 -6.72 -24.27 19.30
N SER A 340 -6.91 -25.58 19.04
CA SER A 340 -8.26 -26.15 18.94
C SER A 340 -9.02 -25.92 20.26
N GLY A 341 -10.28 -25.49 20.16
CA GLY A 341 -11.08 -25.17 21.34
C GLY A 341 -10.86 -23.76 21.92
N SER A 342 -9.99 -22.91 21.35
CA SER A 342 -9.78 -21.54 21.86
C SER A 342 -10.94 -20.57 21.64
N GLY A 343 -11.99 -20.96 20.89
CA GLY A 343 -13.19 -20.15 20.66
C GLY A 343 -13.35 -19.54 19.27
N LYS A 344 -12.43 -19.77 18.32
CA LYS A 344 -12.42 -19.17 16.97
C LYS A 344 -13.70 -19.39 16.17
N THR A 345 -14.11 -20.65 15.99
CA THR A 345 -15.35 -21.01 15.29
C THR A 345 -16.59 -20.48 16.03
N THR A 346 -16.55 -20.45 17.36
CA THR A 346 -17.63 -19.87 18.20
C THR A 346 -17.74 -18.38 17.93
N LEU A 347 -16.61 -17.65 17.85
CA LEU A 347 -16.59 -16.23 17.51
C LEU A 347 -17.20 -16.00 16.12
N ALA A 348 -16.78 -16.75 15.09
CA ALA A 348 -17.32 -16.66 13.75
C ALA A 348 -18.84 -16.87 13.72
N LYS A 349 -19.32 -17.95 14.33
CA LYS A 349 -20.75 -18.27 14.41
C LYS A 349 -21.55 -17.21 15.19
N THR A 350 -20.96 -16.61 16.23
CA THR A 350 -21.61 -15.55 17.01
C THR A 350 -21.67 -14.24 16.24
N VAL A 351 -20.63 -13.89 15.49
CA VAL A 351 -20.60 -12.72 14.59
C VAL A 351 -21.71 -12.84 13.54
N LEU A 352 -21.84 -13.99 12.92
CA LEU A 352 -22.87 -14.26 11.90
C LEU A 352 -24.29 -14.40 12.47
N GLY A 353 -24.44 -14.48 13.80
CA GLY A 353 -25.74 -14.65 14.44
C GLY A 353 -26.26 -16.10 14.44
N LEU A 354 -25.43 -17.08 14.02
CA LEU A 354 -25.73 -18.50 14.15
C LEU A 354 -25.74 -18.95 15.61
N LEU A 355 -25.01 -18.22 16.46
CA LEU A 355 -25.05 -18.32 17.91
C LEU A 355 -25.42 -16.95 18.50
N LYS A 356 -26.32 -16.93 19.48
CA LYS A 356 -26.69 -15.68 20.17
C LYS A 356 -25.56 -15.26 21.10
N ALA A 357 -25.08 -14.03 20.97
CA ALA A 357 -24.16 -13.42 21.92
C ALA A 357 -24.85 -13.21 23.28
N ASP A 358 -24.08 -13.33 24.36
CA ASP A 358 -24.58 -13.04 25.72
C ASP A 358 -24.32 -11.57 26.06
N ALA A 359 -23.22 -10.97 25.56
CA ALA A 359 -22.89 -9.55 25.70
C ALA A 359 -22.07 -9.06 24.52
N GLY A 360 -21.93 -7.74 24.39
CA GLY A 360 -21.13 -7.08 23.38
C GLY A 360 -21.91 -6.58 22.17
N GLU A 361 -21.21 -5.93 21.27
CA GLU A 361 -21.78 -5.26 20.11
C GLU A 361 -21.01 -5.63 18.85
N ILE A 362 -21.71 -5.65 17.71
CA ILE A 362 -21.14 -5.86 16.40
C ILE A 362 -21.55 -4.69 15.52
N PHE A 363 -20.60 -4.18 14.76
CA PHE A 363 -20.80 -3.12 13.78
C PHE A 363 -20.44 -3.65 12.38
N TYR A 364 -21.23 -3.30 11.41
CA TYR A 364 -20.98 -3.56 10.01
C TYR A 364 -21.08 -2.23 9.25
N ASP A 365 -20.07 -1.91 8.45
CA ASP A 365 -19.95 -0.67 7.68
C ASP A 365 -20.23 0.58 8.54
N LEU A 366 -19.61 0.62 9.75
CA LEU A 366 -19.73 1.66 10.78
C LEU A 366 -21.09 1.71 11.51
N ALA A 367 -22.09 0.95 11.06
CA ALA A 367 -23.40 0.90 11.70
C ALA A 367 -23.52 -0.26 12.68
N LYS A 368 -24.15 -0.02 13.85
CA LYS A 368 -24.42 -1.08 14.83
C LYS A 368 -25.43 -2.09 14.25
N VAL A 369 -25.08 -3.36 14.30
CA VAL A 369 -25.94 -4.47 13.87
C VAL A 369 -26.91 -4.82 14.98
N SER A 370 -28.13 -4.27 14.94
CA SER A 370 -29.19 -4.57 15.92
C SER A 370 -29.84 -5.92 15.67
N ALA A 371 -30.02 -6.28 14.40
CA ALA A 371 -30.51 -7.59 13.94
C ALA A 371 -29.69 -8.05 12.75
N ARG A 372 -29.42 -9.35 12.63
CA ARG A 372 -28.81 -9.94 11.42
C ARG A 372 -29.89 -10.13 10.40
N ASP A 373 -30.21 -9.07 9.67
CA ASP A 373 -31.20 -9.06 8.62
C ASP A 373 -30.70 -9.68 7.31
N ALA A 374 -31.55 -9.70 6.30
CA ALA A 374 -31.20 -10.22 4.99
C ALA A 374 -30.06 -9.44 4.33
N ILE A 375 -29.92 -8.13 4.61
CA ILE A 375 -28.86 -7.29 4.06
C ILE A 375 -27.51 -7.67 4.68
N PHE A 376 -27.47 -7.82 6.00
CA PHE A 376 -26.28 -8.28 6.72
C PHE A 376 -25.81 -9.64 6.19
N HIS A 377 -26.72 -10.63 6.11
CA HIS A 377 -26.37 -11.97 5.61
C HIS A 377 -25.96 -12.02 4.14
N ARG A 378 -26.38 -11.06 3.31
CA ARG A 378 -25.86 -10.94 1.94
C ARG A 378 -24.41 -10.45 1.92
N GLN A 379 -24.08 -9.54 2.81
CA GLN A 379 -22.79 -8.85 2.83
C GLN A 379 -21.72 -9.58 3.64
N VAL A 380 -22.12 -10.41 4.61
CA VAL A 380 -21.21 -11.18 5.45
C VAL A 380 -21.50 -12.66 5.27
N GLN A 381 -20.64 -13.35 4.55
CA GLN A 381 -20.79 -14.77 4.21
C GLN A 381 -19.74 -15.63 4.92
N MET A 382 -20.03 -16.93 5.03
CA MET A 382 -19.13 -17.89 5.67
C MET A 382 -18.82 -19.08 4.76
N VAL A 383 -17.54 -19.46 4.73
CA VAL A 383 -17.10 -20.75 4.23
C VAL A 383 -16.80 -21.63 5.44
N PHE A 384 -17.53 -22.75 5.55
CA PHE A 384 -17.40 -23.67 6.67
C PHE A 384 -16.19 -24.59 6.52
N GLN A 385 -15.70 -25.11 7.63
CA GLN A 385 -14.56 -26.02 7.70
C GLN A 385 -14.76 -27.28 6.85
N ASN A 386 -15.97 -27.85 6.86
CA ASN A 386 -16.31 -29.01 6.07
C ASN A 386 -17.28 -28.63 4.94
N PRO A 387 -16.86 -28.63 3.67
CA PRO A 387 -17.73 -28.27 2.54
C PRO A 387 -18.94 -29.22 2.39
N ARG A 388 -18.82 -30.47 2.83
CA ARG A 388 -19.92 -31.44 2.79
C ARG A 388 -21.06 -31.10 3.76
N GLU A 389 -20.80 -30.32 4.80
CA GLU A 389 -21.83 -29.85 5.73
C GLU A 389 -22.56 -28.62 5.20
N SER A 390 -21.97 -27.88 4.26
CA SER A 390 -22.53 -26.67 3.68
C SER A 390 -23.27 -26.90 2.36
N ILE A 391 -23.02 -28.03 1.67
CA ILE A 391 -23.62 -28.36 0.38
C ILE A 391 -24.44 -29.65 0.52
N SER A 392 -25.74 -29.58 0.22
CA SER A 392 -26.60 -30.74 0.22
C SER A 392 -26.17 -31.74 -0.86
N HIS A 393 -26.00 -33.01 -0.47
CA HIS A 393 -25.67 -34.11 -1.41
C HIS A 393 -26.77 -34.36 -2.47
N ARG A 394 -27.95 -33.79 -2.29
CA ARG A 394 -29.09 -33.90 -3.23
C ARG A 394 -29.10 -32.78 -4.27
N MET A 395 -28.26 -31.79 -4.13
CA MET A 395 -28.16 -30.67 -5.06
C MET A 395 -26.99 -30.86 -6.02
N ASN A 396 -27.18 -30.54 -7.30
CA ASN A 396 -26.05 -30.40 -8.23
C ASN A 396 -25.32 -29.06 -7.99
N VAL A 397 -24.18 -28.86 -8.65
CA VAL A 397 -23.35 -27.64 -8.50
C VAL A 397 -24.16 -26.37 -8.75
N PHE A 398 -24.95 -26.34 -9.81
CA PHE A 398 -25.78 -25.18 -10.12
C PHE A 398 -26.77 -24.86 -8.99
N GLN A 399 -27.51 -25.88 -8.53
CA GLN A 399 -28.47 -25.71 -7.44
C GLN A 399 -27.83 -25.27 -6.15
N ALA A 400 -26.66 -25.85 -5.80
CA ALA A 400 -25.93 -25.52 -4.58
C ALA A 400 -25.42 -24.07 -4.58
N VAL A 401 -24.90 -23.58 -5.70
CA VAL A 401 -24.40 -22.20 -5.81
C VAL A 401 -25.57 -21.21 -5.96
N LYS A 402 -26.66 -21.59 -6.63
CA LYS A 402 -27.86 -20.76 -6.79
C LYS A 402 -28.69 -20.59 -5.51
N GLU A 403 -28.63 -21.56 -4.58
CA GLU A 403 -29.52 -21.60 -3.39
C GLU A 403 -29.57 -20.28 -2.61
N PRO A 404 -28.44 -19.57 -2.30
CA PRO A 404 -28.49 -18.28 -1.62
C PRO A 404 -29.31 -17.22 -2.39
N LEU A 405 -29.23 -17.20 -3.71
CA LEU A 405 -30.02 -16.28 -4.55
C LEU A 405 -31.52 -16.57 -4.46
N ASP A 406 -31.91 -17.86 -4.39
CA ASP A 406 -33.29 -18.28 -4.23
C ASP A 406 -33.85 -17.91 -2.87
N ILE A 407 -33.07 -18.15 -1.79
CA ILE A 407 -33.45 -17.78 -0.40
C ILE A 407 -33.71 -16.27 -0.29
N HIS A 408 -32.86 -15.47 -0.90
CA HIS A 408 -32.97 -14.00 -0.89
C HIS A 408 -33.86 -13.44 -2.00
N ARG A 409 -34.44 -14.28 -2.87
CA ARG A 409 -35.33 -13.91 -3.98
C ARG A 409 -34.69 -12.88 -4.94
N LEU A 410 -33.46 -13.13 -5.33
CA LEU A 410 -32.66 -12.20 -6.16
C LEU A 410 -32.64 -12.69 -7.62
N GLY A 411 -33.00 -11.80 -8.54
CA GLY A 411 -32.89 -11.99 -9.97
C GLY A 411 -33.85 -13.00 -10.59
N SER A 412 -33.97 -12.95 -11.93
CA SER A 412 -34.61 -13.95 -12.75
C SER A 412 -33.76 -15.22 -12.85
N GLU A 413 -34.31 -16.32 -13.38
CA GLU A 413 -33.53 -17.56 -13.57
C GLU A 413 -32.33 -17.37 -14.51
N GLU A 414 -32.46 -16.51 -15.52
CA GLU A 414 -31.38 -16.16 -16.45
C GLU A 414 -30.26 -15.36 -15.73
N GLU A 415 -30.65 -14.37 -14.92
CA GLU A 415 -29.68 -13.60 -14.10
C GLU A 415 -28.99 -14.48 -13.08
N LYS A 416 -29.71 -15.40 -12.44
CA LYS A 416 -29.12 -16.36 -11.49
C LYS A 416 -28.13 -17.28 -12.19
N LEU A 417 -28.43 -17.77 -13.39
CA LEU A 417 -27.47 -18.58 -14.15
C LEU A 417 -26.22 -17.81 -14.49
N ALA A 418 -26.32 -16.54 -14.88
CA ALA A 418 -25.18 -15.68 -15.14
C ALA A 418 -24.34 -15.46 -13.90
N LEU A 419 -24.95 -15.17 -12.73
CA LEU A 419 -24.27 -14.99 -11.45
C LEU A 419 -23.59 -16.27 -10.98
N VAL A 420 -24.21 -17.43 -11.16
CA VAL A 420 -23.60 -18.73 -10.82
C VAL A 420 -22.37 -19.00 -11.68
N LYS A 421 -22.44 -18.76 -13.00
CA LYS A 421 -21.30 -18.90 -13.90
C LYS A 421 -20.16 -17.95 -13.51
N GLU A 422 -20.46 -16.67 -13.25
CA GLU A 422 -19.49 -15.69 -12.75
C GLU A 422 -18.81 -16.18 -11.45
N ALA A 423 -19.60 -16.68 -10.49
CA ALA A 423 -19.07 -17.15 -9.21
C ALA A 423 -18.19 -18.41 -9.35
N LEU A 424 -18.50 -19.31 -10.32
CA LEU A 424 -17.66 -20.48 -10.60
C LEU A 424 -16.36 -20.08 -11.31
N GLU A 425 -16.41 -19.15 -12.24
CA GLU A 425 -15.20 -18.59 -12.90
C GLU A 425 -14.29 -17.88 -11.90
N ASP A 426 -14.87 -17.13 -10.96
CA ASP A 426 -14.13 -16.48 -9.86
C ASP A 426 -13.32 -17.47 -9.02
N VAL A 427 -13.80 -18.70 -8.87
CA VAL A 427 -13.11 -19.76 -8.12
C VAL A 427 -12.35 -20.73 -9.05
N GLU A 428 -12.12 -20.35 -10.30
CA GLU A 428 -11.39 -21.13 -11.29
C GLU A 428 -11.97 -22.54 -11.50
N LEU A 429 -13.31 -22.64 -11.57
CA LEU A 429 -14.04 -23.85 -11.90
C LEU A 429 -14.73 -23.71 -13.27
N PRO A 430 -14.94 -24.81 -14.01
CA PRO A 430 -15.72 -24.78 -15.25
C PRO A 430 -17.15 -24.29 -15.00
N SER A 431 -17.69 -23.52 -15.96
CA SER A 431 -19.06 -22.98 -15.94
C SER A 431 -19.95 -23.59 -17.02
N ASP A 432 -19.50 -24.70 -17.63
CA ASP A 432 -20.27 -25.44 -18.65
C ASP A 432 -21.34 -26.34 -18.02
N ASP A 433 -22.32 -26.74 -18.85
CA ASP A 433 -23.46 -27.53 -18.39
C ASP A 433 -23.07 -28.90 -17.81
N ASN A 434 -21.97 -29.50 -18.28
CA ASN A 434 -21.50 -30.77 -17.75
C ASN A 434 -21.05 -30.61 -16.30
N PHE A 435 -20.32 -29.51 -15.98
CA PHE A 435 -19.88 -29.23 -14.61
C PHE A 435 -21.04 -28.81 -13.72
N LEU A 436 -21.93 -27.95 -14.22
CA LEU A 436 -23.11 -27.47 -13.49
C LEU A 436 -24.03 -28.61 -13.02
N ASN A 437 -24.12 -29.70 -13.77
CA ASN A 437 -24.96 -30.86 -13.44
C ASN A 437 -24.27 -31.91 -12.56
N LYS A 438 -22.98 -31.75 -12.23
CA LYS A 438 -22.29 -32.66 -11.26
C LYS A 438 -22.86 -32.53 -9.86
N TYR A 439 -22.84 -33.63 -9.14
CA TYR A 439 -23.19 -33.68 -7.71
C TYR A 439 -21.94 -33.66 -6.86
N PRO A 440 -22.00 -33.27 -5.57
CA PRO A 440 -20.85 -33.17 -4.67
C PRO A 440 -20.00 -34.46 -4.60
N HIS A 441 -20.61 -35.63 -4.75
CA HIS A 441 -19.90 -36.92 -4.75
C HIS A 441 -19.11 -37.21 -6.03
N HIS A 442 -19.34 -36.45 -7.10
CA HIS A 442 -18.57 -36.50 -8.35
C HIS A 442 -17.36 -35.53 -8.34
N LEU A 443 -17.22 -34.74 -7.29
CA LEU A 443 -16.20 -33.69 -7.19
C LEU A 443 -15.06 -34.14 -6.28
N SER A 444 -13.84 -33.74 -6.61
CA SER A 444 -12.69 -33.84 -5.70
C SER A 444 -12.88 -32.95 -4.45
N GLY A 445 -12.10 -33.17 -3.42
CA GLY A 445 -12.14 -32.34 -2.19
C GLY A 445 -11.89 -30.87 -2.48
N GLY A 446 -10.94 -30.56 -3.35
CA GLY A 446 -10.63 -29.18 -3.75
C GLY A 446 -11.72 -28.52 -4.60
N GLU A 447 -12.40 -29.29 -5.51
CA GLU A 447 -13.54 -28.79 -6.27
C GLU A 447 -14.74 -28.51 -5.34
N ASN A 448 -15.03 -29.41 -4.39
CA ASN A 448 -16.09 -29.19 -3.40
C ASN A 448 -15.84 -27.93 -2.56
N GLN A 449 -14.59 -27.71 -2.15
CA GLN A 449 -14.22 -26.49 -1.41
C GLN A 449 -14.42 -25.23 -2.25
N ARG A 450 -14.01 -25.26 -3.54
CA ARG A 450 -14.22 -24.12 -4.46
C ARG A 450 -15.70 -23.88 -4.73
N VAL A 451 -16.54 -24.91 -4.86
CA VAL A 451 -18.00 -24.77 -4.97
C VAL A 451 -18.58 -24.14 -3.69
N SER A 452 -18.09 -24.51 -2.50
CA SER A 452 -18.50 -23.87 -1.23
C SER A 452 -18.13 -22.39 -1.19
N ILE A 453 -16.94 -22.04 -1.71
CA ILE A 453 -16.53 -20.64 -1.83
C ILE A 453 -17.40 -19.90 -2.86
N ALA A 454 -17.65 -20.50 -4.04
CA ALA A 454 -18.53 -19.91 -5.07
C ALA A 454 -19.93 -19.64 -4.54
N ARG A 455 -20.50 -20.58 -3.75
CA ARG A 455 -21.79 -20.41 -3.06
C ARG A 455 -21.82 -19.20 -2.14
N ALA A 456 -20.73 -18.90 -1.44
CA ALA A 456 -20.62 -17.68 -0.63
C ALA A 456 -20.45 -16.41 -1.51
N LEU A 457 -19.69 -16.51 -2.60
CA LEU A 457 -19.35 -15.37 -3.48
C LEU A 457 -20.51 -14.94 -4.40
N VAL A 458 -21.44 -15.84 -4.73
CA VAL A 458 -22.58 -15.52 -5.62
C VAL A 458 -23.43 -14.36 -5.09
N MET A 459 -23.40 -14.14 -3.77
CA MET A 459 -24.07 -13.03 -3.09
C MET A 459 -23.31 -11.70 -3.20
N LYS A 460 -22.10 -11.70 -3.79
CA LYS A 460 -21.18 -10.55 -3.88
C LYS A 460 -20.93 -9.90 -2.51
N PRO A 461 -20.48 -10.68 -1.50
CA PRO A 461 -20.30 -10.20 -0.15
C PRO A 461 -19.12 -9.22 -0.06
N ARG A 462 -19.11 -8.35 0.96
CA ARG A 462 -17.95 -7.53 1.32
C ARG A 462 -17.06 -8.22 2.36
N VAL A 463 -17.63 -9.12 3.16
CA VAL A 463 -16.90 -9.87 4.20
C VAL A 463 -17.07 -11.36 3.99
N LEU A 464 -15.95 -12.08 4.00
CA LEU A 464 -15.91 -13.54 3.97
C LEU A 464 -15.25 -14.05 5.25
N VAL A 465 -15.99 -14.82 6.05
CA VAL A 465 -15.45 -15.57 7.18
C VAL A 465 -15.08 -16.97 6.67
N ALA A 466 -13.80 -17.27 6.61
CA ALA A 466 -13.29 -18.56 6.14
C ALA A 466 -12.80 -19.37 7.36
N ASP A 467 -13.62 -20.32 7.80
CA ASP A 467 -13.33 -21.16 8.98
C ASP A 467 -12.59 -22.43 8.55
N GLU A 468 -11.29 -22.45 8.79
CA GLU A 468 -10.37 -23.55 8.39
C GLU A 468 -10.59 -24.05 6.94
N PRO A 469 -10.58 -23.17 5.93
CA PRO A 469 -11.02 -23.51 4.58
C PRO A 469 -10.15 -24.54 3.86
N THR A 470 -9.07 -25.01 4.50
CA THR A 470 -8.08 -25.91 3.90
C THR A 470 -7.78 -27.16 4.76
N SER A 471 -8.41 -27.32 5.92
CA SER A 471 -8.06 -28.35 6.92
C SER A 471 -8.19 -29.81 6.44
N ALA A 472 -9.01 -30.07 5.43
CA ALA A 472 -9.27 -31.42 4.91
C ALA A 472 -8.61 -31.70 3.54
N LEU A 473 -7.65 -30.87 3.13
CA LEU A 473 -7.06 -30.88 1.79
C LEU A 473 -5.56 -31.19 1.85
N ASP A 474 -5.03 -31.78 0.78
CA ASP A 474 -3.58 -31.92 0.62
C ASP A 474 -2.88 -30.57 0.42
N ALA A 475 -1.56 -30.52 0.72
CA ALA A 475 -0.79 -29.27 0.74
C ALA A 475 -0.84 -28.50 -0.61
N SER A 476 -0.91 -29.21 -1.74
CA SER A 476 -0.95 -28.57 -3.05
C SER A 476 -2.29 -27.90 -3.32
N VAL A 477 -3.38 -28.52 -2.89
CA VAL A 477 -4.74 -27.96 -3.00
C VAL A 477 -4.93 -26.85 -1.98
N GLN A 478 -4.40 -26.96 -0.76
CA GLN A 478 -4.38 -25.87 0.24
C GLN A 478 -3.77 -24.60 -0.34
N ALA A 479 -2.58 -24.71 -0.95
CA ALA A 479 -1.91 -23.56 -1.57
C ALA A 479 -2.78 -22.89 -2.65
N LYS A 480 -3.46 -23.68 -3.49
CA LYS A 480 -4.37 -23.16 -4.53
C LYS A 480 -5.58 -22.43 -3.94
N ILE A 481 -6.20 -22.97 -2.87
CA ILE A 481 -7.33 -22.32 -2.20
C ILE A 481 -6.91 -21.00 -1.55
N ILE A 482 -5.75 -20.96 -0.89
CA ILE A 482 -5.25 -19.71 -0.29
C ILE A 482 -4.94 -18.68 -1.36
N LYS A 483 -4.26 -19.07 -2.45
CA LYS A 483 -4.00 -18.16 -3.58
C LYS A 483 -5.29 -17.63 -4.19
N LEU A 484 -6.32 -18.48 -4.32
CA LEU A 484 -7.65 -18.08 -4.77
C LEU A 484 -8.25 -17.01 -3.85
N LEU A 485 -8.23 -17.21 -2.52
CA LEU A 485 -8.75 -16.24 -1.56
C LEU A 485 -8.01 -14.91 -1.64
N LEU A 486 -6.68 -14.93 -1.80
CA LEU A 486 -5.86 -13.72 -1.99
C LEU A 486 -6.21 -12.98 -3.29
N ASN A 487 -6.39 -13.71 -4.39
CA ASN A 487 -6.81 -13.14 -5.67
C ASN A 487 -8.21 -12.49 -5.58
N LEU A 488 -9.13 -13.12 -4.85
CA LEU A 488 -10.47 -12.56 -4.61
C LEU A 488 -10.40 -11.29 -3.74
N GLN A 489 -9.56 -11.27 -2.71
CA GLN A 489 -9.30 -10.08 -1.92
C GLN A 489 -8.80 -8.93 -2.79
N GLU A 490 -7.81 -9.18 -3.64
CA GLU A 490 -7.21 -8.17 -4.50
C GLU A 490 -8.19 -7.65 -5.55
N LYS A 491 -8.82 -8.56 -6.30
CA LYS A 491 -9.71 -8.20 -7.43
C LYS A 491 -11.04 -7.59 -7.00
N LYS A 492 -11.65 -8.12 -5.93
CA LYS A 492 -13.00 -7.74 -5.49
C LYS A 492 -13.01 -6.86 -4.24
N GLY A 493 -11.85 -6.61 -3.61
CA GLY A 493 -11.77 -5.84 -2.36
C GLY A 493 -12.40 -6.57 -1.16
N LEU A 494 -12.49 -7.89 -1.24
CA LEU A 494 -13.10 -8.72 -0.22
C LEU A 494 -12.32 -8.62 1.10
N ALA A 495 -13.00 -8.34 2.20
CA ALA A 495 -12.41 -8.43 3.53
C ALA A 495 -12.55 -9.89 4.02
N ILE A 496 -11.44 -10.50 4.47
CA ILE A 496 -11.41 -11.92 4.85
C ILE A 496 -11.03 -12.07 6.32
N LEU A 497 -11.90 -12.68 7.12
CA LEU A 497 -11.54 -13.23 8.42
C LEU A 497 -11.15 -14.70 8.23
N LEU A 498 -9.85 -14.97 8.19
CA LEU A 498 -9.31 -16.31 7.99
C LEU A 498 -9.05 -16.98 9.34
N ILE A 499 -9.81 -17.99 9.68
CA ILE A 499 -9.61 -18.79 10.89
C ILE A 499 -8.75 -19.99 10.51
N THR A 500 -7.64 -20.16 11.23
CA THR A 500 -6.73 -21.30 11.03
C THR A 500 -5.93 -21.60 12.29
N HIS A 501 -5.48 -22.84 12.44
CA HIS A 501 -4.48 -23.21 13.43
C HIS A 501 -3.06 -23.26 12.84
N ASP A 502 -2.91 -23.11 11.53
CA ASP A 502 -1.64 -23.11 10.82
C ASP A 502 -1.04 -21.71 10.72
N LEU A 503 0.01 -21.45 11.52
CA LEU A 503 0.72 -20.16 11.51
C LEU A 503 1.51 -19.91 10.22
N ALA A 504 2.00 -20.97 9.54
CA ALA A 504 2.72 -20.80 8.29
C ALA A 504 1.77 -20.33 7.18
N LEU A 505 0.55 -20.87 7.16
CA LEU A 505 -0.52 -20.44 6.28
C LEU A 505 -0.98 -19.01 6.61
N ALA A 506 -1.22 -18.71 7.89
CA ALA A 506 -1.56 -17.37 8.35
C ALA A 506 -0.51 -16.34 7.92
N ARG A 507 0.79 -16.67 8.08
CA ARG A 507 1.92 -15.83 7.66
C ARG A 507 1.86 -15.46 6.18
N LYS A 508 1.49 -16.41 5.32
CA LYS A 508 1.44 -16.22 3.87
C LYS A 508 0.16 -15.55 3.36
N ALA A 509 -0.92 -15.65 4.13
CA ALA A 509 -2.25 -15.24 3.69
C ALA A 509 -2.75 -13.93 4.31
N SER A 510 -2.23 -13.51 5.46
CA SER A 510 -2.83 -12.40 6.21
C SER A 510 -1.99 -11.12 6.24
N ASP A 511 -2.70 -10.00 6.29
CA ASP A 511 -2.12 -8.67 6.53
C ASP A 511 -1.90 -8.45 8.03
N ARG A 512 -2.88 -8.86 8.84
CA ARG A 512 -2.82 -8.83 10.30
C ARG A 512 -3.21 -10.19 10.87
N ILE A 513 -2.71 -10.45 12.06
CA ILE A 513 -2.98 -11.66 12.82
C ILE A 513 -3.51 -11.31 14.20
N ALA A 514 -4.52 -12.04 14.65
CA ALA A 514 -5.05 -12.02 16.00
C ALA A 514 -4.87 -13.40 16.61
N VAL A 515 -4.22 -13.49 17.76
CA VAL A 515 -3.95 -14.73 18.47
C VAL A 515 -4.99 -14.90 19.58
N MET A 516 -5.73 -16.02 19.53
CA MET A 516 -6.80 -16.30 20.48
C MET A 516 -6.43 -17.45 21.42
N GLN A 517 -6.54 -17.23 22.71
CA GLN A 517 -6.33 -18.21 23.77
C GLN A 517 -7.48 -18.17 24.77
N ALA A 518 -8.07 -19.31 25.10
CA ALA A 518 -9.10 -19.45 26.14
C ALA A 518 -10.23 -18.40 26.04
N GLY A 519 -10.73 -18.13 24.85
CA GLY A 519 -11.81 -17.19 24.61
C GLY A 519 -11.41 -15.73 24.48
N CYS A 520 -10.13 -15.36 24.66
CA CYS A 520 -9.63 -13.98 24.61
C CYS A 520 -8.65 -13.79 23.43
N ILE A 521 -8.60 -12.59 22.85
CA ILE A 521 -7.50 -12.19 21.96
C ILE A 521 -6.36 -11.69 22.85
N VAL A 522 -5.22 -12.40 22.80
CA VAL A 522 -4.06 -12.14 23.65
C VAL A 522 -2.98 -11.30 22.95
N GLU A 523 -2.96 -11.32 21.63
CA GLU A 523 -2.05 -10.51 20.82
C GLU A 523 -2.64 -10.24 19.45
N GLU A 524 -2.49 -9.02 18.92
CA GLU A 524 -2.97 -8.61 17.60
C GLU A 524 -2.01 -7.60 16.98
N GLY A 525 -1.83 -7.66 15.66
CA GLY A 525 -1.00 -6.70 14.93
C GLY A 525 -0.68 -7.14 13.50
N PRO A 526 0.17 -6.36 12.78
CA PRO A 526 0.69 -6.76 11.49
C PRO A 526 1.37 -8.12 11.55
N THR A 527 1.06 -9.00 10.61
CA THR A 527 1.49 -10.41 10.63
C THR A 527 3.01 -10.56 10.76
N GLY A 528 3.77 -9.77 9.95
CA GLY A 528 5.24 -9.80 10.01
C GLY A 528 5.78 -9.46 11.39
N ARG A 529 5.24 -8.41 12.04
CA ARG A 529 5.68 -7.97 13.37
C ARG A 529 5.36 -8.98 14.48
N VAL A 530 4.12 -9.47 14.52
CA VAL A 530 3.69 -10.41 15.56
C VAL A 530 4.47 -11.72 15.48
N LEU A 531 4.75 -12.20 14.26
CA LEU A 531 5.49 -13.45 14.07
C LEU A 531 7.02 -13.30 14.22
N ALA A 532 7.57 -12.10 13.98
CA ALA A 532 9.00 -11.84 14.17
C ALA A 532 9.34 -11.51 15.64
N LEU A 533 8.50 -10.72 16.30
CA LEU A 533 8.71 -10.20 17.66
C LEU A 533 7.46 -10.40 18.53
N PRO A 534 7.07 -11.65 18.83
CA PRO A 534 5.90 -11.96 19.65
C PRO A 534 6.08 -11.44 21.08
N ARG A 535 5.07 -10.72 21.57
CA ARG A 535 5.07 -10.13 22.92
C ARG A 535 4.46 -11.04 23.96
N HIS A 536 3.40 -11.77 23.59
CA HIS A 536 2.69 -12.66 24.50
C HIS A 536 3.36 -14.05 24.55
N THR A 537 3.50 -14.61 25.74
CA THR A 537 4.14 -15.92 25.97
C THR A 537 3.45 -17.06 25.20
N PHE A 538 2.14 -17.01 25.08
CA PHE A 538 1.38 -17.99 24.30
C PHE A 538 1.73 -17.92 22.80
N THR A 539 1.87 -16.71 22.24
CA THR A 539 2.28 -16.53 20.84
C THR A 539 3.68 -17.10 20.61
N GLN A 540 4.59 -16.88 21.57
CA GLN A 540 5.95 -17.44 21.53
C GLN A 540 5.91 -18.97 21.52
N SER A 541 5.10 -19.59 22.39
CA SER A 541 4.92 -21.05 22.45
C SER A 541 4.33 -21.61 21.17
N LEU A 542 3.30 -20.96 20.59
CA LEU A 542 2.72 -21.37 19.31
C LEU A 542 3.76 -21.35 18.18
N LEU A 543 4.61 -20.33 18.13
CA LEU A 543 5.67 -20.22 17.12
C LEU A 543 6.77 -21.27 17.30
N GLN A 544 7.16 -21.57 18.54
CA GLN A 544 8.14 -22.63 18.83
C GLN A 544 7.62 -24.00 18.38
N ASN A 545 6.36 -24.32 18.69
CA ASN A 545 5.73 -25.58 18.31
C ASN A 545 5.57 -25.70 16.78
N SER A 546 5.28 -24.61 16.07
CA SER A 546 5.19 -24.61 14.61
C SER A 546 6.54 -24.77 13.91
N ARG A 547 7.64 -24.30 14.50
CA ARG A 547 9.02 -24.47 13.98
C ARG A 547 9.55 -25.88 14.19
N GLY A 548 9.14 -26.59 15.24
CA GLY A 548 9.52 -27.97 15.52
C GLY A 548 8.98 -28.98 14.49
N GLY A 549 7.97 -28.62 13.69
CA GLY A 549 7.41 -29.41 12.59
C GLY A 549 8.02 -29.14 11.22
N GLN A 550 8.94 -28.16 11.08
CA GLN A 550 9.63 -27.92 9.82
C GLN A 550 10.66 -29.04 9.58
N LEU A 551 10.45 -29.81 8.50
CA LEU A 551 11.46 -30.67 7.91
C LEU A 551 12.78 -29.89 7.81
N CYS A 552 13.81 -30.33 8.56
CA CYS A 552 15.18 -29.92 8.34
C CYS A 552 15.59 -30.37 6.94
N LEU A 553 15.35 -29.56 5.92
CA LEU A 553 16.02 -29.68 4.64
C LEU A 553 17.37 -28.98 4.82
N SER A 554 18.38 -29.79 5.21
CA SER A 554 19.80 -29.44 5.21
C SER A 554 20.31 -29.25 3.80
#